data_f0066c14e92674c3de402f867974df7d
#
_entry.id   f0066c14e92674c3de402f867974df7d
#
_cell.length_a   1.000
_cell.length_b   1.000
_cell.length_c   1.000
_cell.angle_alpha   90.00
_cell.angle_beta   90.00
_cell.angle_gamma   90.00
#
_symmetry.space_group_name_H-M   'P 1'
#
loop_
_entity.id
_entity.type
_entity.pdbx_description
1 polymer ?
#
loop_
_entity_poly.entity_id
_entity_poly.type
_entity_poly.pdbx_seq_one_letter_code
_entity_poly.pdbx_strand_id
1 'polypeptide(L)'
;RLTPGGTIIEATSGNTGIALAWIGAVKGYRVIIIMPDDVSEERRTLLRGLGAELALTPGPLAMAGANEEAGKILERHPGAFLSGQGGNAANPDVHFRTTGPEIWESTGGRIDAFVATVGTGGTLTGAGKYLKSQNPDIQIIAVEPAEAPVLSGGEFQPHKIQGIIGGNGLPPILELDI
;
A
#
# COMPACT_ATOMS: atom_id res chain seq x y z
N ARG A 1 -14.20 14.18 3.49
CA ARG A 1 -14.84 13.09 2.73
C ARG A 1 -14.75 13.41 1.24
N LEU A 2 -14.40 12.41 0.41
CA LEU A 2 -14.44 12.54 -1.04
C LEU A 2 -15.91 12.73 -1.49
N THR A 3 -16.15 13.75 -2.31
CA THR A 3 -17.49 14.00 -2.89
C THR A 3 -17.72 13.06 -4.09
N PRO A 4 -18.99 12.72 -4.43
CA PRO A 4 -19.30 11.99 -5.66
C PRO A 4 -18.69 12.69 -6.88
N GLY A 5 -18.04 11.92 -7.77
CA GLY A 5 -17.30 12.45 -8.93
C GLY A 5 -15.97 13.13 -8.59
N GLY A 6 -15.55 13.13 -7.33
CA GLY A 6 -14.28 13.71 -6.90
C GLY A 6 -13.06 13.01 -7.46
N THR A 7 -11.88 13.61 -7.25
CA THR A 7 -10.61 13.09 -7.76
C THR A 7 -9.83 12.37 -6.67
N ILE A 8 -9.37 11.16 -6.97
CA ILE A 8 -8.43 10.36 -6.15
C ILE A 8 -7.05 10.46 -6.76
N ILE A 9 -6.04 10.71 -5.94
CA ILE A 9 -4.63 10.78 -6.32
C ILE A 9 -3.86 9.73 -5.53
N GLU A 10 -2.98 8.97 -6.19
CA GLU A 10 -2.09 8.02 -5.51
C GLU A 10 -0.76 7.88 -6.26
N ALA A 11 0.33 7.94 -5.50
CA ALA A 11 1.66 7.58 -5.98
C ALA A 11 1.90 6.08 -5.75
N THR A 12 1.88 5.30 -6.82
CA THR A 12 2.06 3.84 -6.71
C THR A 12 2.42 3.21 -8.06
N SER A 13 3.34 2.27 -8.03
CA SER A 13 3.65 1.40 -9.18
C SER A 13 2.96 0.02 -9.09
N GLY A 14 2.17 -0.22 -8.03
CA GLY A 14 1.66 -1.53 -7.66
C GLY A 14 0.15 -1.73 -7.78
N ASN A 15 -0.32 -2.77 -7.12
CA ASN A 15 -1.72 -3.21 -7.15
C ASN A 15 -2.70 -2.18 -6.57
N THR A 16 -2.25 -1.32 -5.66
CA THR A 16 -3.08 -0.24 -5.11
C THR A 16 -3.59 0.69 -6.20
N GLY A 17 -2.75 1.05 -7.18
CA GLY A 17 -3.18 1.85 -8.32
C GLY A 17 -4.27 1.16 -9.15
N ILE A 18 -4.12 -0.13 -9.39
CA ILE A 18 -5.11 -0.94 -10.14
C ILE A 18 -6.43 -1.00 -9.37
N ALA A 19 -6.38 -1.25 -8.06
CA ALA A 19 -7.57 -1.30 -7.22
C ALA A 19 -8.30 0.05 -7.16
N LEU A 20 -7.57 1.16 -7.02
CA LEU A 20 -8.15 2.51 -7.03
C LEU A 20 -8.76 2.86 -8.38
N ALA A 21 -8.09 2.53 -9.50
CA ALA A 21 -8.61 2.74 -10.84
C ALA A 21 -9.92 1.96 -11.06
N TRP A 22 -9.92 0.68 -10.69
CA TRP A 22 -11.12 -0.16 -10.81
C TRP A 22 -12.29 0.35 -9.97
N ILE A 23 -12.08 0.60 -8.68
CA ILE A 23 -13.12 1.13 -7.79
C ILE A 23 -13.55 2.53 -8.23
N GLY A 24 -12.61 3.35 -8.69
CA GLY A 24 -12.90 4.68 -9.25
C GLY A 24 -13.84 4.60 -10.45
N ALA A 25 -13.56 3.71 -11.41
CA ALA A 25 -14.43 3.47 -12.56
C ALA A 25 -15.84 3.03 -12.15
N VAL A 26 -15.96 2.08 -11.20
CA VAL A 26 -17.26 1.58 -10.71
C VAL A 26 -18.05 2.65 -9.97
N LYS A 27 -17.38 3.52 -9.22
CA LYS A 27 -18.02 4.54 -8.36
C LYS A 27 -18.09 5.94 -8.99
N GLY A 28 -17.60 6.11 -10.22
CA GLY A 28 -17.61 7.39 -10.93
C GLY A 28 -16.63 8.41 -10.36
N TYR A 29 -15.51 7.99 -9.80
CA TYR A 29 -14.41 8.87 -9.38
C TYR A 29 -13.38 9.04 -10.49
N ARG A 30 -12.83 10.23 -10.63
CA ARG A 30 -11.63 10.48 -11.41
C ARG A 30 -10.42 9.94 -10.63
N VAL A 31 -9.53 9.18 -11.27
CA VAL A 31 -8.36 8.61 -10.62
C VAL A 31 -7.09 9.04 -11.36
N ILE A 32 -6.14 9.62 -10.63
CA ILE A 32 -4.83 10.01 -11.15
C ILE A 32 -3.79 9.16 -10.42
N ILE A 33 -3.09 8.32 -11.17
CA ILE A 33 -2.00 7.48 -10.65
C ILE A 33 -0.66 8.05 -11.10
N ILE A 34 0.23 8.25 -10.16
CA ILE A 34 1.57 8.74 -10.40
C ILE A 34 2.54 7.57 -10.22
N MET A 35 3.44 7.38 -11.18
CA MET A 35 4.41 6.29 -11.15
C MET A 35 5.67 6.61 -11.97
N PRO A 36 6.80 5.94 -11.67
CA PRO A 36 7.98 6.01 -12.52
C PRO A 36 7.72 5.49 -13.94
N ASP A 37 8.42 6.05 -14.92
CA ASP A 37 8.25 5.73 -16.34
C ASP A 37 8.90 4.41 -16.78
N ASP A 38 9.63 3.74 -15.87
CA ASP A 38 10.19 2.40 -16.05
C ASP A 38 9.25 1.26 -15.63
N VAL A 39 8.05 1.60 -15.13
CA VAL A 39 6.98 0.61 -14.85
C VAL A 39 6.50 -0.03 -16.17
N SER A 40 6.22 -1.33 -16.13
CA SER A 40 5.88 -2.10 -17.33
C SER A 40 4.69 -1.51 -18.13
N GLU A 41 4.74 -1.62 -19.45
CA GLU A 41 3.69 -1.11 -20.33
C GLU A 41 2.35 -1.83 -20.12
N GLU A 42 2.37 -3.13 -19.76
CA GLU A 42 1.16 -3.88 -19.45
C GLU A 42 0.39 -3.24 -18.28
N ARG A 43 1.11 -2.82 -17.25
CA ARG A 43 0.50 -2.16 -16.09
C ARG A 43 -0.06 -0.79 -16.44
N ARG A 44 0.67 0.00 -17.23
CA ARG A 44 0.20 1.30 -17.73
C ARG A 44 -1.05 1.14 -18.60
N THR A 45 -1.05 0.15 -19.49
CA THR A 45 -2.18 -0.18 -20.36
C THR A 45 -3.41 -0.61 -19.54
N LEU A 46 -3.22 -1.46 -18.53
CA LEU A 46 -4.31 -1.89 -17.65
C LEU A 46 -4.93 -0.70 -16.91
N LEU A 47 -4.12 0.19 -16.34
CA LEU A 47 -4.60 1.38 -15.63
C LEU A 47 -5.39 2.33 -16.54
N ARG A 48 -4.87 2.58 -17.77
CA ARG A 48 -5.59 3.39 -18.77
C ARG A 48 -6.91 2.71 -19.19
N GLY A 49 -6.90 1.39 -19.37
CA GLY A 49 -8.09 0.60 -19.68
C GLY A 49 -9.16 0.67 -18.60
N LEU A 50 -8.78 0.86 -17.33
CA LEU A 50 -9.67 1.12 -16.20
C LEU A 50 -10.08 2.60 -16.08
N GLY A 51 -9.64 3.48 -16.99
CA GLY A 51 -10.00 4.89 -17.01
C GLY A 51 -9.14 5.79 -16.10
N ALA A 52 -8.03 5.28 -15.55
CA ALA A 52 -7.14 6.12 -14.75
C ALA A 52 -6.26 7.01 -15.65
N GLU A 53 -6.04 8.24 -15.21
CA GLU A 53 -5.04 9.14 -15.75
C GLU A 53 -3.66 8.80 -15.16
N LEU A 54 -2.63 8.78 -16.01
CA LEU A 54 -1.27 8.48 -15.58
C LEU A 54 -0.40 9.72 -15.65
N ALA A 55 0.27 10.05 -14.55
CA ALA A 55 1.37 11.00 -14.50
C ALA A 55 2.67 10.21 -14.32
N LEU A 56 3.55 10.26 -15.31
CA LEU A 56 4.83 9.55 -15.28
C LEU A 56 5.92 10.47 -14.75
N THR A 57 6.77 9.92 -13.88
CA THR A 57 7.96 10.59 -13.35
C THR A 57 9.22 9.88 -13.81
N PRO A 58 10.39 10.56 -13.87
CA PRO A 58 11.63 9.92 -14.28
C PRO A 58 11.97 8.68 -13.42
N GLY A 59 12.21 7.53 -14.06
CA GLY A 59 12.52 6.26 -13.40
C GLY A 59 13.61 6.35 -12.33
N PRO A 60 14.74 7.07 -12.55
CA PRO A 60 15.79 7.22 -11.54
C PRO A 60 15.35 7.87 -10.23
N LEU A 61 14.24 8.61 -10.21
CA LEU A 61 13.67 9.19 -8.98
C LEU A 61 12.79 8.19 -8.21
N ALA A 62 12.50 7.04 -8.79
CA ALA A 62 11.71 5.97 -8.20
C ALA A 62 10.41 6.49 -7.53
N MET A 63 9.99 5.89 -6.43
CA MET A 63 8.77 6.31 -5.72
C MET A 63 8.91 7.67 -5.01
N ALA A 64 10.12 8.14 -4.75
CA ALA A 64 10.32 9.47 -4.17
C ALA A 64 9.85 10.56 -5.13
N GLY A 65 10.22 10.46 -6.42
CA GLY A 65 9.75 11.39 -7.45
C GLY A 65 8.24 11.31 -7.67
N ALA A 66 7.66 10.10 -7.63
CA ALA A 66 6.22 9.93 -7.74
C ALA A 66 5.45 10.57 -6.57
N ASN A 67 5.95 10.44 -5.35
CA ASN A 67 5.36 11.07 -4.16
C ASN A 67 5.45 12.61 -4.22
N GLU A 68 6.59 13.15 -4.65
CA GLU A 68 6.75 14.60 -4.83
C GLU A 68 5.76 15.14 -5.86
N GLU A 69 5.64 14.48 -7.02
CA GLU A 69 4.70 14.90 -8.06
C GLU A 69 3.24 14.75 -7.61
N ALA A 70 2.91 13.72 -6.81
CA ALA A 70 1.58 13.58 -6.23
C ALA A 70 1.20 14.79 -5.36
N GLY A 71 2.14 15.32 -4.57
CA GLY A 71 1.95 16.54 -3.82
C GLY A 71 1.64 17.74 -4.72
N LYS A 72 2.43 17.95 -5.79
CA LYS A 72 2.22 19.04 -6.76
C LYS A 72 0.87 18.90 -7.49
N ILE A 73 0.46 17.70 -7.82
CA ILE A 73 -0.85 17.44 -8.44
C ILE A 73 -1.96 17.74 -7.44
N LEU A 74 -1.82 17.36 -6.18
CA LEU A 74 -2.80 17.65 -5.12
C LEU A 74 -3.02 19.16 -4.97
N GLU A 75 -1.96 19.96 -4.97
CA GLU A 75 -2.04 21.43 -4.91
C GLU A 75 -2.83 22.03 -6.09
N ARG A 76 -2.68 21.44 -7.29
CA ARG A 76 -3.38 21.87 -8.50
C ARG A 76 -4.84 21.39 -8.58
N HIS A 77 -5.26 20.50 -7.70
CA HIS A 77 -6.62 19.92 -7.67
C HIS A 77 -7.26 20.13 -6.28
N PRO A 78 -7.72 21.34 -5.95
CA PRO A 78 -8.37 21.59 -4.67
C PRO A 78 -9.57 20.66 -4.47
N GLY A 79 -9.63 19.98 -3.33
CA GLY A 79 -10.67 19.00 -3.01
C GLY A 79 -10.41 17.57 -3.48
N ALA A 80 -9.30 17.31 -4.17
CA ALA A 80 -8.87 15.95 -4.45
C ALA A 80 -8.45 15.21 -3.17
N PHE A 81 -8.56 13.91 -3.18
CA PHE A 81 -8.19 13.02 -2.08
C PHE A 81 -6.90 12.28 -2.42
N LEU A 82 -5.85 12.55 -1.68
CA LEU A 82 -4.64 11.73 -1.71
C LEU A 82 -4.86 10.50 -0.84
N SER A 83 -4.89 9.30 -1.44
CA SER A 83 -5.17 8.07 -0.69
C SER A 83 -4.02 7.67 0.23
N GLY A 84 -2.76 7.86 -0.20
CA GLY A 84 -1.58 7.81 0.65
C GLY A 84 -1.44 6.51 1.44
N GLN A 85 -1.45 5.37 0.76
CA GLN A 85 -1.51 4.03 1.38
C GLN A 85 -0.46 3.79 2.48
N GLY A 86 0.69 4.42 2.40
CA GLY A 86 1.78 4.24 3.37
C GLY A 86 1.57 4.95 4.71
N GLY A 87 0.65 5.94 4.76
CA GLY A 87 0.35 6.72 5.96
C GLY A 87 -1.12 6.75 6.35
N ASN A 88 -1.98 6.11 5.58
CA ASN A 88 -3.42 6.15 5.79
C ASN A 88 -3.86 5.06 6.77
N ALA A 89 -4.37 5.45 7.93
CA ALA A 89 -4.87 4.55 8.96
C ALA A 89 -6.01 3.61 8.50
N ALA A 90 -6.72 3.95 7.43
CA ALA A 90 -7.72 3.06 6.83
C ALA A 90 -7.11 1.76 6.28
N ASN A 91 -5.80 1.75 5.96
CA ASN A 91 -5.11 0.56 5.48
C ASN A 91 -5.02 -0.52 6.58
N PRO A 92 -4.38 -0.33 7.74
CA PRO A 92 -4.41 -1.35 8.78
C PRO A 92 -5.82 -1.56 9.36
N ASP A 93 -6.68 -0.54 9.42
CA ASP A 93 -8.04 -0.66 9.93
C ASP A 93 -8.89 -1.65 9.11
N VAL A 94 -8.81 -1.63 7.79
CA VAL A 94 -9.54 -2.60 6.97
C VAL A 94 -9.05 -4.04 7.21
N HIS A 95 -7.75 -4.26 7.37
CA HIS A 95 -7.20 -5.57 7.68
C HIS A 95 -7.59 -6.06 9.09
N PHE A 96 -7.69 -5.15 10.05
CA PHE A 96 -8.22 -5.48 11.38
C PHE A 96 -9.69 -5.94 11.32
N ARG A 97 -10.52 -5.24 10.51
CA ARG A 97 -11.96 -5.51 10.43
C ARG A 97 -12.35 -6.64 9.46
N THR A 98 -11.49 -7.02 8.54
CA THR A 98 -11.79 -8.02 7.51
C THR A 98 -10.77 -9.15 7.48
N THR A 99 -9.54 -8.90 7.05
CA THR A 99 -8.50 -9.92 6.85
C THR A 99 -8.20 -10.71 8.13
N GLY A 100 -8.09 -10.04 9.25
CA GLY A 100 -7.87 -10.69 10.56
C GLY A 100 -8.99 -11.66 10.93
N PRO A 101 -10.27 -11.23 10.95
CA PRO A 101 -11.43 -12.11 11.12
C PRO A 101 -11.48 -13.28 10.14
N GLU A 102 -11.28 -13.02 8.85
CA GLU A 102 -11.31 -14.05 7.81
C GLU A 102 -10.24 -15.13 8.05
N ILE A 103 -9.03 -14.74 8.44
CA ILE A 103 -7.96 -15.69 8.80
C ILE A 103 -8.37 -16.50 10.03
N TRP A 104 -8.85 -15.83 11.08
CA TRP A 104 -9.27 -16.49 12.33
C TRP A 104 -10.37 -17.52 12.10
N GLU A 105 -11.41 -17.14 11.37
CA GLU A 105 -12.54 -18.02 11.05
C GLU A 105 -12.11 -19.20 10.18
N SER A 106 -11.33 -18.95 9.11
CA SER A 106 -10.90 -20.01 8.17
C SER A 106 -9.98 -21.05 8.80
N THR A 107 -9.24 -20.67 9.85
CA THR A 107 -8.37 -21.59 10.60
C THR A 107 -9.06 -22.23 11.82
N GLY A 108 -10.31 -21.84 12.12
CA GLY A 108 -11.01 -22.27 13.33
C GLY A 108 -10.29 -21.83 14.61
N GLY A 109 -9.60 -20.69 14.56
CA GLY A 109 -8.82 -20.13 15.67
C GLY A 109 -7.54 -20.88 16.03
N ARG A 110 -7.08 -21.80 15.19
CA ARG A 110 -5.86 -22.61 15.41
C ARG A 110 -4.69 -22.03 14.65
N ILE A 111 -4.08 -21.01 15.24
CA ILE A 111 -2.94 -20.26 14.67
C ILE A 111 -1.87 -20.12 15.75
N ASP A 112 -0.66 -20.62 15.45
CA ASP A 112 0.50 -20.41 16.29
C ASP A 112 1.30 -19.17 15.88
N ALA A 113 1.35 -18.91 14.57
CA ALA A 113 2.07 -17.76 14.02
C ALA A 113 1.37 -17.18 12.79
N PHE A 114 1.42 -15.86 12.66
CA PHE A 114 1.05 -15.10 11.47
C PHE A 114 2.30 -14.50 10.84
N VAL A 115 2.63 -14.97 9.63
CA VAL A 115 3.83 -14.56 8.89
C VAL A 115 3.41 -13.74 7.69
N ALA A 116 3.90 -12.50 7.59
CA ALA A 116 3.56 -11.63 6.46
C ALA A 116 4.76 -10.81 6.00
N THR A 117 4.87 -10.62 4.68
CA THR A 117 5.81 -9.68 4.08
C THR A 117 5.36 -8.25 4.32
N VAL A 118 6.32 -7.32 4.45
CA VAL A 118 6.03 -5.92 4.73
C VAL A 118 6.27 -5.05 3.49
N GLY A 119 5.18 -4.52 2.92
CA GLY A 119 5.22 -3.39 2.00
C GLY A 119 4.93 -2.10 2.76
N THR A 120 3.66 -1.73 2.90
CA THR A 120 3.22 -0.62 3.76
C THR A 120 3.09 -1.03 5.24
N GLY A 121 3.06 -2.31 5.54
CA GLY A 121 2.83 -2.82 6.89
C GLY A 121 1.35 -2.95 7.31
N GLY A 122 0.43 -2.48 6.48
CA GLY A 122 -1.00 -2.47 6.83
C GLY A 122 -1.56 -3.84 7.17
N THR A 123 -1.23 -4.86 6.39
CA THR A 123 -1.68 -6.24 6.64
C THR A 123 -1.11 -6.80 7.94
N LEU A 124 0.21 -6.66 8.13
CA LEU A 124 0.86 -7.14 9.36
C LEU A 124 0.25 -6.46 10.59
N THR A 125 0.16 -5.13 10.57
CA THR A 125 -0.39 -4.35 11.68
C THR A 125 -1.86 -4.66 11.93
N GLY A 126 -2.70 -4.57 10.90
CA GLY A 126 -4.15 -4.71 11.09
C GLY A 126 -4.57 -6.13 11.44
N ALA A 127 -4.19 -7.12 10.61
CA ALA A 127 -4.51 -8.52 10.88
C ALA A 127 -3.79 -9.04 12.13
N GLY A 128 -2.52 -8.65 12.35
CA GLY A 128 -1.77 -9.00 13.54
C GLY A 128 -2.45 -8.54 14.84
N LYS A 129 -2.87 -7.27 14.89
CA LYS A 129 -3.65 -6.75 16.04
C LYS A 129 -4.93 -7.53 16.29
N TYR A 130 -5.68 -7.85 15.24
CA TYR A 130 -6.90 -8.64 15.40
C TYR A 130 -6.57 -10.02 15.96
N LEU A 131 -5.61 -10.73 15.38
CA LEU A 131 -5.23 -12.07 15.82
C LEU A 131 -4.72 -12.08 17.27
N LYS A 132 -3.89 -11.11 17.65
CA LYS A 132 -3.46 -10.92 19.04
C LYS A 132 -4.62 -10.64 19.99
N SER A 133 -5.67 -9.94 19.55
CA SER A 133 -6.87 -9.71 20.38
C SER A 133 -7.68 -10.98 20.63
N GLN A 134 -7.58 -11.99 19.75
CA GLN A 134 -8.21 -13.30 19.90
C GLN A 134 -7.36 -14.25 20.74
N ASN A 135 -6.06 -14.28 20.48
CA ASN A 135 -5.10 -15.08 21.26
C ASN A 135 -3.75 -14.33 21.33
N PRO A 136 -3.38 -13.82 22.50
CA PRO A 136 -2.13 -13.08 22.69
C PRO A 136 -0.85 -13.90 22.48
N ASP A 137 -0.93 -15.23 22.49
CA ASP A 137 0.23 -16.11 22.28
C ASP A 137 0.62 -16.27 20.80
N ILE A 138 -0.22 -15.85 19.86
CA ILE A 138 0.10 -15.90 18.43
C ILE A 138 1.35 -15.06 18.14
N GLN A 139 2.33 -15.67 17.47
CA GLN A 139 3.51 -14.95 17.03
C GLN A 139 3.21 -14.14 15.76
N ILE A 140 3.56 -12.86 15.75
CA ILE A 140 3.46 -12.00 14.55
C ILE A 140 4.86 -11.82 13.98
N ILE A 141 5.08 -12.33 12.76
CA ILE A 141 6.40 -12.41 12.12
C ILE A 141 6.40 -11.58 10.85
N ALA A 142 7.18 -10.49 10.86
CA ALA A 142 7.44 -9.69 9.68
C ALA A 142 8.54 -10.33 8.82
N VAL A 143 8.34 -10.32 7.50
CA VAL A 143 9.32 -10.81 6.53
C VAL A 143 9.76 -9.67 5.63
N GLU A 144 11.05 -9.52 5.46
CA GLU A 144 11.67 -8.53 4.59
C GLU A 144 12.74 -9.17 3.67
N PRO A 145 13.11 -8.53 2.55
CA PRO A 145 14.19 -9.03 1.70
C PRO A 145 15.54 -8.99 2.43
N ALA A 146 16.36 -10.02 2.21
CA ALA A 146 17.71 -10.06 2.79
C ALA A 146 18.60 -8.90 2.32
N GLU A 147 18.36 -8.40 1.11
CA GLU A 147 19.04 -7.23 0.53
C GLU A 147 18.59 -5.90 1.14
N ALA A 148 17.42 -5.87 1.75
CA ALA A 148 16.85 -4.66 2.36
C ALA A 148 16.33 -4.94 3.78
N PRO A 149 17.19 -5.30 4.74
CA PRO A 149 16.79 -5.70 6.10
C PRO A 149 16.51 -4.47 6.99
N VAL A 150 15.63 -3.58 6.52
CA VAL A 150 15.32 -2.28 7.13
C VAL A 150 14.59 -2.45 8.46
N LEU A 151 13.71 -3.45 8.56
CA LEU A 151 12.99 -3.76 9.81
C LEU A 151 13.95 -4.27 10.90
N SER A 152 14.99 -4.97 10.48
CA SER A 152 16.05 -5.49 11.38
C SER A 152 17.16 -4.46 11.68
N GLY A 153 17.01 -3.21 11.22
CA GLY A 153 17.97 -2.13 11.45
C GLY A 153 19.14 -2.08 10.47
N GLY A 154 19.07 -2.82 9.38
CA GLY A 154 20.03 -2.75 8.28
C GLY A 154 19.71 -1.66 7.25
N GLU A 155 20.56 -1.56 6.24
CA GLU A 155 20.41 -0.58 5.16
C GLU A 155 19.61 -1.15 3.98
N PHE A 156 18.84 -0.28 3.33
CA PHE A 156 18.13 -0.61 2.11
C PHE A 156 19.11 -0.79 0.95
N GLN A 157 18.98 -1.93 0.25
CA GLN A 157 19.58 -2.14 -1.06
C GLN A 157 18.48 -2.49 -2.06
N PRO A 158 18.61 -2.08 -3.33
CA PRO A 158 17.63 -2.43 -4.35
C PRO A 158 17.45 -3.95 -4.50
N HIS A 159 16.21 -4.39 -4.52
CA HIS A 159 15.84 -5.81 -4.69
C HIS A 159 14.74 -5.97 -5.74
N LYS A 160 14.50 -7.20 -6.19
CA LYS A 160 13.55 -7.51 -7.28
C LYS A 160 12.13 -7.86 -6.80
N ILE A 161 11.87 -7.87 -5.50
CA ILE A 161 10.56 -8.24 -4.93
C ILE A 161 9.65 -6.99 -4.97
N GLN A 162 8.68 -7.00 -5.87
CA GLN A 162 7.78 -5.86 -6.05
C GLN A 162 6.82 -5.69 -4.85
N GLY A 163 6.63 -4.45 -4.42
CA GLY A 163 5.67 -4.09 -3.38
C GLY A 163 6.11 -4.38 -1.94
N ILE A 164 7.35 -4.82 -1.74
CA ILE A 164 7.92 -5.10 -0.42
C ILE A 164 9.02 -4.08 -0.15
N ILE A 165 9.12 -3.58 1.07
CA ILE A 165 10.13 -2.58 1.52
C ILE A 165 10.69 -1.73 0.36
N GLY A 166 10.14 -0.55 0.16
CA GLY A 166 10.46 0.28 -1.02
C GLY A 166 11.46 1.42 -0.77
N GLY A 167 12.16 1.43 0.36
CA GLY A 167 13.11 2.51 0.69
C GLY A 167 13.68 2.38 2.10
N ASN A 168 14.46 3.37 2.52
CA ASN A 168 15.22 3.39 3.77
C ASN A 168 14.40 3.68 5.05
N GLY A 169 13.10 3.86 4.95
CA GLY A 169 12.26 4.21 6.09
C GLY A 169 11.25 3.13 6.43
N LEU A 170 10.92 3.03 7.71
CA LEU A 170 9.78 2.22 8.13
C LEU A 170 8.48 2.89 7.67
N PRO A 171 7.51 2.13 7.13
CA PRO A 171 6.21 2.69 6.79
C PRO A 171 5.51 3.28 8.01
N PRO A 172 4.93 4.49 7.93
CA PRO A 172 4.34 5.18 9.10
C PRO A 172 3.20 4.43 9.78
N ILE A 173 2.52 3.53 9.07
CA ILE A 173 1.40 2.74 9.61
C ILE A 173 1.83 1.36 10.12
N LEU A 174 3.12 1.02 10.00
CA LEU A 174 3.66 -0.23 10.53
C LEU A 174 3.84 -0.11 12.03
N GLU A 175 3.24 -1.01 12.77
CA GLU A 175 3.47 -1.18 14.19
C GLU A 175 4.19 -2.52 14.42
N LEU A 176 5.29 -2.48 15.14
CA LEU A 176 6.11 -3.67 15.44
C LEU A 176 5.86 -4.21 16.85
N ASP A 177 5.23 -3.41 17.73
CA ASP A 177 4.92 -3.78 19.11
C ASP A 177 3.51 -4.38 19.23
N ILE A 178 3.22 -5.38 18.40
CA ILE A 178 1.91 -6.04 18.34
C ILE A 178 1.94 -7.37 19.10
#